data_af1b6eed68aca3ed27ae1a9af5c1b612
#
_entry.id   af1b6eed68aca3ed27ae1a9af5c1b612
#
_cell.length_a   1.000
_cell.length_b   1.000
_cell.length_c   1.000
_cell.angle_alpha   90.00
_cell.angle_beta   90.00
_cell.angle_gamma   90.00
#
_symmetry.space_group_name_H-M   'P 1'
#
loop_
_entity.id
_entity.type
_entity.pdbx_description
1 polymer ?
#
loop_
_entity_poly.entity_id
_entity_poly.type
_entity_poly.pdbx_seq_one_letter_code
_entity_poly.pdbx_strand_id
1 'polypeptide(L)'
;MIENIDKMNGWKIEELPNLVFFQEGPGVRNNQYTDSGVKLLNVANLKGGNIYLDNTDRYISEEEAYGKYSHFLVDEGDLIIASSGIKVEYFDKKMGFAKKEHLPLCMNTSTIRFKTLDDDILDIEYFAYFLKTNYFKKQISRLITGSAQLNFGPSHLKQIKVILPPRDVQKKIVEVLDKVEGLIDKKKAQIEALDELVKSRFIEMFGNPITNPMGWEKLNINSKFEVRTGSTPNRKISEYWVNGDIPWVKTTELKEIIIKQTEEYITKEAYDNSSLTLLPKNTLLIAMYGQGKTRGMTGKLGIRATTNQACASILPNDEENMDFIWNQLKLLYEDLRNLGRGGSQPNLNTNLIKSYKIIFPPIELQNQFAEFVIQVNKLKFEMEKSLKQLEDNFNSLMQKAFKGELF
;
A
#
# COMPACT_ATOMS: atom_id res chain seq x y z
N MET A 1 -1.52 28.02 -16.47
CA MET A 1 -2.84 27.38 -16.26
C MET A 1 -3.94 28.43 -16.02
N ILE A 2 -3.67 29.53 -15.30
CA ILE A 2 -4.66 30.58 -15.01
C ILE A 2 -4.88 31.55 -16.20
N GLU A 3 -3.87 31.80 -17.00
CA GLU A 3 -3.89 32.84 -18.08
C GLU A 3 -4.90 32.60 -19.23
N ASN A 4 -5.47 31.38 -19.29
CA ASN A 4 -6.45 31.07 -20.34
C ASN A 4 -7.86 30.82 -19.84
N ILE A 5 -8.11 30.80 -18.52
CA ILE A 5 -9.45 30.52 -17.97
C ILE A 5 -10.46 31.62 -18.35
N ASP A 6 -10.02 32.89 -18.37
CA ASP A 6 -10.85 34.00 -18.78
C ASP A 6 -11.29 33.97 -20.26
N LYS A 7 -10.67 33.10 -21.07
CA LYS A 7 -11.03 32.84 -22.48
C LYS A 7 -12.01 31.67 -22.65
N MET A 8 -12.33 30.96 -21.56
CA MET A 8 -13.21 29.80 -21.59
C MET A 8 -14.63 30.22 -21.22
N ASN A 9 -15.56 29.95 -22.11
CA ASN A 9 -16.95 30.43 -21.98
C ASN A 9 -17.59 29.87 -20.69
N GLY A 10 -17.90 30.75 -19.74
CA GLY A 10 -18.58 30.45 -18.49
C GLY A 10 -17.68 29.87 -17.36
N TRP A 11 -16.36 29.72 -17.56
CA TRP A 11 -15.44 29.34 -16.49
C TRP A 11 -15.07 30.55 -15.64
N LYS A 12 -14.99 30.36 -14.32
CA LYS A 12 -14.64 31.39 -13.35
C LYS A 12 -13.56 30.89 -12.40
N ILE A 13 -12.91 31.81 -11.73
CA ILE A 13 -12.07 31.56 -10.57
C ILE A 13 -12.74 32.19 -9.38
N GLU A 14 -13.08 31.37 -8.39
CA GLU A 14 -13.76 31.81 -7.17
C GLU A 14 -12.91 31.51 -5.94
N GLU A 15 -13.07 32.31 -4.90
CA GLU A 15 -12.45 32.02 -3.60
C GLU A 15 -13.18 30.88 -2.91
N LEU A 16 -12.43 29.94 -2.31
CA LEU A 16 -12.98 28.77 -1.65
C LEU A 16 -14.10 29.07 -0.63
N PRO A 17 -13.98 30.11 0.23
CA PRO A 17 -15.03 30.47 1.19
C PRO A 17 -16.37 30.85 0.58
N ASN A 18 -16.40 31.26 -0.69
CA ASN A 18 -17.64 31.60 -1.38
C ASN A 18 -18.39 30.38 -1.92
N LEU A 19 -17.74 29.21 -1.92
CA LEU A 19 -18.23 27.98 -2.54
C LEU A 19 -18.56 26.88 -1.52
N VAL A 20 -17.76 26.80 -0.46
CA VAL A 20 -17.87 25.70 0.52
C VAL A 20 -17.78 26.22 1.95
N PHE A 21 -18.59 25.63 2.81
CA PHE A 21 -18.34 25.62 4.23
C PHE A 21 -17.22 24.65 4.55
N PHE A 22 -16.28 25.03 5.39
CA PHE A 22 -15.24 24.14 5.89
C PHE A 22 -14.97 24.35 7.37
N GLN A 23 -14.71 23.26 8.07
CA GLN A 23 -14.52 23.25 9.50
C GLN A 23 -13.47 22.20 9.90
N GLU A 24 -12.48 22.62 10.68
CA GLU A 24 -11.52 21.71 11.30
C GLU A 24 -12.14 21.05 12.54
N GLY A 25 -11.82 19.78 12.77
CA GLY A 25 -12.28 19.03 13.91
C GLY A 25 -11.69 19.55 15.24
N PRO A 26 -12.36 19.32 16.36
CA PRO A 26 -11.92 19.78 17.68
C PRO A 26 -10.70 19.00 18.16
N GLY A 27 -9.91 19.61 19.04
CA GLY A 27 -8.81 18.92 19.71
C GLY A 27 -9.30 18.06 20.89
N VAL A 28 -9.93 16.93 20.60
CA VAL A 28 -10.30 15.98 21.67
C VAL A 28 -9.04 15.34 22.24
N ARG A 29 -8.85 15.46 23.57
CA ARG A 29 -7.65 14.98 24.26
C ARG A 29 -7.82 13.54 24.72
N ASN A 30 -6.70 12.85 24.96
CA ASN A 30 -6.69 11.44 25.36
C ASN A 30 -7.49 11.15 26.64
N ASN A 31 -7.57 12.10 27.58
CA ASN A 31 -8.34 11.96 28.81
C ASN A 31 -9.87 12.05 28.61
N GLN A 32 -10.32 12.39 27.41
CA GLN A 32 -11.74 12.43 27.03
C GLN A 32 -12.16 11.18 26.25
N TYR A 33 -11.21 10.30 25.93
CA TYR A 33 -11.52 9.08 25.22
C TYR A 33 -12.24 8.10 26.14
N THR A 34 -13.23 7.45 25.58
CA THR A 34 -14.06 6.44 26.26
C THR A 34 -13.97 5.10 25.50
N ASP A 35 -14.35 4.01 26.17
CA ASP A 35 -14.36 2.68 25.55
C ASP A 35 -15.57 2.45 24.63
N SER A 36 -16.57 3.33 24.71
CA SER A 36 -17.79 3.27 23.90
C SER A 36 -18.39 4.65 23.73
N GLY A 37 -19.36 4.81 22.83
CA GLY A 37 -20.02 6.08 22.50
C GLY A 37 -19.93 6.40 21.02
N VAL A 38 -19.70 7.68 20.67
CA VAL A 38 -19.53 8.11 19.28
C VAL A 38 -18.07 7.98 18.85
N LYS A 39 -17.84 7.31 17.71
CA LYS A 39 -16.50 7.13 17.16
C LYS A 39 -15.86 8.46 16.78
N LEU A 40 -14.53 8.57 16.99
CA LEU A 40 -13.73 9.71 16.60
C LEU A 40 -13.00 9.44 15.28
N LEU A 41 -13.22 10.33 14.31
CA LEU A 41 -12.52 10.30 13.03
C LEU A 41 -11.13 10.93 13.14
N ASN A 42 -10.11 10.18 12.84
CA ASN A 42 -8.71 10.63 12.82
C ASN A 42 -8.10 10.49 11.42
N VAL A 43 -6.94 11.09 11.18
CA VAL A 43 -6.18 10.98 9.92
C VAL A 43 -5.91 9.52 9.53
N ALA A 44 -5.74 8.62 10.49
CA ALA A 44 -5.51 7.19 10.24
C ALA A 44 -6.71 6.48 9.60
N ASN A 45 -7.92 7.01 9.81
CA ASN A 45 -9.15 6.48 9.24
C ASN A 45 -9.33 6.86 7.76
N LEU A 46 -8.64 7.90 7.28
CA LEU A 46 -8.65 8.33 5.88
C LEU A 46 -7.59 7.56 5.10
N LYS A 47 -8.01 6.68 4.18
CA LYS A 47 -7.09 5.81 3.44
C LYS A 47 -7.63 5.49 2.05
N GLY A 48 -6.80 5.71 1.01
CA GLY A 48 -7.14 5.32 -0.36
C GLY A 48 -8.40 5.98 -0.92
N GLY A 49 -8.71 7.22 -0.51
CA GLY A 49 -9.91 7.93 -0.95
C GLY A 49 -11.19 7.60 -0.16
N ASN A 50 -11.09 6.81 0.90
CA ASN A 50 -12.24 6.35 1.70
C ASN A 50 -12.04 6.53 3.20
N ILE A 51 -13.14 6.43 3.95
CA ILE A 51 -13.17 6.41 5.41
C ILE A 51 -13.27 4.95 5.88
N TYR A 52 -12.36 4.53 6.75
CA TYR A 52 -12.32 3.21 7.37
C TYR A 52 -12.36 3.35 8.89
N LEU A 53 -13.39 2.81 9.53
CA LEU A 53 -13.62 2.92 10.97
C LEU A 53 -13.37 1.62 11.74
N ASP A 54 -13.05 0.52 11.06
CA ASP A 54 -12.83 -0.79 11.68
C ASP A 54 -11.58 -0.85 12.56
N ASN A 55 -10.64 0.07 12.33
CA ASN A 55 -9.37 0.16 13.06
C ASN A 55 -9.33 1.33 14.05
N THR A 56 -10.48 1.92 14.40
CA THR A 56 -10.54 2.96 15.43
C THR A 56 -11.14 2.42 16.71
N ASP A 57 -10.35 2.54 17.80
CA ASP A 57 -10.75 2.20 19.16
C ASP A 57 -10.99 3.49 19.99
N ARG A 58 -11.15 4.65 19.32
CA ARG A 58 -11.31 5.94 19.96
C ARG A 58 -12.75 6.41 19.87
N TYR A 59 -13.33 6.63 21.02
CA TYR A 59 -14.68 7.11 21.17
C TYR A 59 -14.70 8.31 22.09
N ILE A 60 -15.77 9.11 22.04
CA ILE A 60 -16.15 10.08 23.06
C ILE A 60 -17.55 9.72 23.57
N SER A 61 -17.88 10.14 24.79
CA SER A 61 -19.21 9.92 25.35
C SER A 61 -20.30 10.55 24.46
N GLU A 62 -21.49 9.96 24.46
CA GLU A 62 -22.64 10.53 23.74
C GLU A 62 -22.97 11.93 24.27
N GLU A 63 -22.85 12.16 25.60
CA GLU A 63 -23.08 13.45 26.22
C GLU A 63 -22.15 14.53 25.63
N GLU A 64 -20.83 14.26 25.50
CA GLU A 64 -19.90 15.21 24.89
C GLU A 64 -20.16 15.37 23.39
N ALA A 65 -20.44 14.26 22.67
CA ALA A 65 -20.65 14.26 21.23
C ALA A 65 -21.88 15.09 20.85
N TYR A 66 -23.02 14.86 21.49
CA TYR A 66 -24.26 15.56 21.20
C TYR A 66 -24.42 16.88 21.98
N GLY A 67 -23.57 17.12 22.97
CA GLY A 67 -23.46 18.39 23.68
C GLY A 67 -22.41 19.32 23.09
N LYS A 68 -21.25 19.37 23.75
CA LYS A 68 -20.13 20.27 23.43
C LYS A 68 -19.63 20.14 21.99
N TYR A 69 -19.61 18.93 21.43
CA TYR A 69 -19.06 18.64 20.09
C TYR A 69 -20.13 18.41 19.02
N SER A 70 -21.42 18.73 19.31
CA SER A 70 -22.52 18.50 18.37
C SER A 70 -22.31 19.09 16.99
N HIS A 71 -21.67 20.26 16.89
CA HIS A 71 -21.38 20.93 15.63
C HIS A 71 -20.15 20.33 14.87
N PHE A 72 -19.48 19.34 15.45
CA PHE A 72 -18.42 18.56 14.80
C PHE A 72 -18.88 17.13 14.43
N LEU A 73 -20.14 16.81 14.67
CA LEU A 73 -20.72 15.59 14.13
C LEU A 73 -20.76 15.66 12.61
N VAL A 74 -20.39 14.55 11.99
CA VAL A 74 -20.32 14.39 10.56
C VAL A 74 -21.71 14.04 10.02
N ASP A 75 -22.09 14.64 8.88
CA ASP A 75 -23.29 14.27 8.15
C ASP A 75 -22.95 13.40 6.94
N GLU A 76 -23.95 12.65 6.47
CA GLU A 76 -23.82 11.89 5.20
C GLU A 76 -23.53 12.84 4.05
N GLY A 77 -22.56 12.47 3.21
CA GLY A 77 -22.10 13.31 2.08
C GLY A 77 -21.02 14.33 2.41
N ASP A 78 -20.66 14.51 3.69
CA ASP A 78 -19.53 15.38 4.05
C ASP A 78 -18.23 14.87 3.41
N LEU A 79 -17.53 15.74 2.70
CA LEU A 79 -16.18 15.45 2.22
C LEU A 79 -15.18 15.78 3.33
N ILE A 80 -14.39 14.79 3.75
CA ILE A 80 -13.42 14.94 4.82
C ILE A 80 -12.02 14.71 4.29
N ILE A 81 -11.10 15.58 4.71
CA ILE A 81 -9.68 15.51 4.35
C ILE A 81 -8.80 15.54 5.59
N ALA A 82 -7.60 14.97 5.48
CA ALA A 82 -6.55 15.18 6.48
C ALA A 82 -5.87 16.54 6.26
N SER A 83 -5.59 17.26 7.34
CA SER A 83 -4.94 18.57 7.31
C SER A 83 -3.53 18.60 7.89
N SER A 84 -3.07 17.51 8.50
CA SER A 84 -1.72 17.43 9.07
C SER A 84 -1.10 16.04 8.99
N GLY A 85 0.25 15.99 9.15
CA GLY A 85 0.98 14.74 9.22
C GLY A 85 1.10 13.96 7.90
N ILE A 86 0.83 14.59 6.77
CA ILE A 86 0.86 13.96 5.43
C ILE A 86 1.78 14.73 4.48
N LYS A 87 2.34 14.04 3.49
CA LYS A 87 3.03 14.69 2.36
C LYS A 87 2.01 15.14 1.32
N VAL A 88 2.28 16.27 0.65
CA VAL A 88 1.39 16.83 -0.40
C VAL A 88 1.08 15.82 -1.50
N GLU A 89 2.06 15.00 -1.85
CA GLU A 89 1.93 13.96 -2.89
C GLU A 89 0.88 12.90 -2.56
N TYR A 90 0.63 12.66 -1.27
CA TYR A 90 -0.33 11.64 -0.79
C TYR A 90 -1.66 12.23 -0.29
N PHE A 91 -1.88 13.52 -0.56
CA PHE A 91 -3.09 14.22 -0.11
C PHE A 91 -4.38 13.53 -0.59
N ASP A 92 -4.42 13.14 -1.86
CA ASP A 92 -5.54 12.45 -2.49
C ASP A 92 -5.89 11.10 -1.86
N LYS A 93 -4.93 10.47 -1.17
CA LYS A 93 -5.14 9.21 -0.43
C LYS A 93 -5.68 9.41 0.98
N LYS A 94 -5.76 10.66 1.44
CA LYS A 94 -6.14 11.06 2.80
C LYS A 94 -7.38 11.95 2.81
N MET A 95 -8.37 11.53 2.05
CA MET A 95 -9.69 12.15 1.96
C MET A 95 -10.76 11.07 1.77
N GLY A 96 -12.01 11.40 1.97
CA GLY A 96 -13.14 10.50 1.73
C GLY A 96 -14.48 11.13 2.06
N PHE A 97 -15.54 10.59 1.47
CA PHE A 97 -16.92 10.99 1.76
C PHE A 97 -17.48 10.19 2.93
N ALA A 98 -18.18 10.88 3.83
CA ALA A 98 -18.94 10.21 4.86
C ALA A 98 -20.18 9.55 4.28
N LYS A 99 -20.41 8.30 4.65
CA LYS A 99 -21.56 7.50 4.25
C LYS A 99 -22.44 7.22 5.48
N LYS A 100 -23.69 6.86 5.26
CA LYS A 100 -24.64 6.53 6.32
C LYS A 100 -24.11 5.46 7.29
N GLU A 101 -23.39 4.46 6.78
CA GLU A 101 -22.77 3.38 7.58
C GLU A 101 -21.67 3.84 8.54
N HIS A 102 -21.13 5.05 8.32
CA HIS A 102 -20.10 5.64 9.18
C HIS A 102 -20.69 6.35 10.40
N LEU A 103 -21.99 6.66 10.39
CA LEU A 103 -22.65 7.52 11.39
C LEU A 103 -23.20 6.70 12.58
N PRO A 104 -23.19 7.24 13.79
CA PRO A 104 -22.72 8.57 14.19
C PRO A 104 -21.18 8.65 14.27
N LEU A 105 -20.63 9.77 13.83
CA LEU A 105 -19.19 10.00 13.74
C LEU A 105 -18.87 11.45 14.14
N CYS A 106 -17.87 11.65 15.01
CA CYS A 106 -17.38 12.97 15.37
C CYS A 106 -15.98 13.19 14.80
N MET A 107 -15.75 14.36 14.22
CA MET A 107 -14.40 14.72 13.75
C MET A 107 -13.45 14.92 14.91
N ASN A 108 -12.16 14.67 14.67
CA ASN A 108 -11.10 15.03 15.58
C ASN A 108 -10.11 15.98 14.90
N THR A 109 -9.15 16.50 15.67
CA THR A 109 -8.08 17.37 15.16
C THR A 109 -7.38 16.80 13.94
N SER A 110 -6.83 17.67 13.12
CA SER A 110 -6.13 17.30 11.87
C SER A 110 -7.03 16.70 10.77
N THR A 111 -8.34 16.84 10.91
CA THR A 111 -9.32 16.57 9.85
C THR A 111 -10.15 17.81 9.58
N ILE A 112 -10.45 18.05 8.31
CA ILE A 112 -11.30 19.16 7.87
C ILE A 112 -12.43 18.59 7.03
N ARG A 113 -13.67 18.99 7.32
CA ARG A 113 -14.82 18.68 6.48
C ARG A 113 -15.17 19.83 5.56
N PHE A 114 -15.77 19.48 4.42
CA PHE A 114 -16.34 20.42 3.46
C PHE A 114 -17.78 20.06 3.18
N LYS A 115 -18.59 21.09 3.00
CA LYS A 115 -19.96 21.07 2.45
C LYS A 115 -20.09 22.16 1.42
N THR A 116 -20.79 21.93 0.36
CA THR A 116 -21.17 23.01 -0.59
C THR A 116 -22.08 24.01 0.10
N LEU A 117 -21.94 25.29 -0.26
CA LEU A 117 -22.86 26.33 0.17
C LEU A 117 -24.10 26.36 -0.71
N ASP A 118 -23.93 26.00 -1.99
CA ASP A 118 -24.99 25.94 -2.99
C ASP A 118 -24.65 24.83 -4.01
N ASP A 119 -25.46 23.79 -4.03
CA ASP A 119 -25.27 22.62 -4.91
C ASP A 119 -25.57 22.92 -6.39
N ASP A 120 -26.27 24.01 -6.70
CA ASP A 120 -26.47 24.47 -8.06
C ASP A 120 -25.23 25.18 -8.64
N ILE A 121 -24.36 25.68 -7.78
CA ILE A 121 -23.11 26.35 -8.15
C ILE A 121 -21.93 25.38 -8.18
N LEU A 122 -21.73 24.58 -7.12
CA LEU A 122 -20.61 23.67 -6.98
C LEU A 122 -21.07 22.23 -6.73
N ASP A 123 -20.51 21.31 -7.49
CA ASP A 123 -20.61 19.88 -7.25
C ASP A 123 -19.54 19.45 -6.23
N ILE A 124 -19.91 18.79 -5.16
CA ILE A 124 -18.97 18.36 -4.12
C ILE A 124 -18.02 17.28 -4.64
N GLU A 125 -18.44 16.42 -5.58
CA GLU A 125 -17.60 15.41 -6.21
C GLU A 125 -16.59 16.05 -7.15
N TYR A 126 -17.02 17.07 -7.94
CA TYR A 126 -16.11 17.91 -8.72
C TYR A 126 -15.07 18.58 -7.81
N PHE A 127 -15.52 19.13 -6.67
CA PHE A 127 -14.61 19.74 -5.71
C PHE A 127 -13.62 18.73 -5.13
N ALA A 128 -14.03 17.49 -4.86
CA ALA A 128 -13.12 16.43 -4.42
C ALA A 128 -12.04 16.16 -5.48
N TYR A 129 -12.38 16.13 -6.77
CA TYR A 129 -11.40 16.04 -7.86
C TYR A 129 -10.51 17.27 -7.96
N PHE A 130 -11.07 18.47 -7.77
CA PHE A 130 -10.28 19.71 -7.72
C PHE A 130 -9.17 19.62 -6.66
N LEU A 131 -9.46 19.12 -5.47
CA LEU A 131 -8.48 18.93 -4.40
C LEU A 131 -7.36 17.95 -4.79
N LYS A 132 -7.61 16.98 -5.66
CA LYS A 132 -6.58 16.05 -6.18
C LYS A 132 -5.63 16.72 -7.21
N THR A 133 -6.00 17.88 -7.78
CA THR A 133 -5.23 18.56 -8.85
C THR A 133 -3.89 19.11 -8.39
N ASN A 134 -2.93 19.19 -9.32
CA ASN A 134 -1.67 19.91 -9.08
C ASN A 134 -1.88 21.40 -8.81
N TYR A 135 -2.99 21.97 -9.30
CA TYR A 135 -3.32 23.39 -9.07
C TYR A 135 -3.63 23.65 -7.59
N PHE A 136 -4.48 22.83 -6.97
CA PHE A 136 -4.72 22.90 -5.52
C PHE A 136 -3.45 22.60 -4.72
N LYS A 137 -2.77 21.49 -5.05
CA LYS A 137 -1.54 21.06 -4.34
C LYS A 137 -0.45 22.14 -4.34
N LYS A 138 -0.29 22.87 -5.45
CA LYS A 138 0.65 24.01 -5.54
C LYS A 138 0.23 25.20 -4.68
N GLN A 139 -1.07 25.51 -4.62
CA GLN A 139 -1.56 26.60 -3.78
C GLN A 139 -1.30 26.29 -2.30
N ILE A 140 -1.74 25.12 -1.84
CA ILE A 140 -1.57 24.74 -0.43
C ILE A 140 -0.09 24.64 -0.04
N SER A 141 0.77 24.12 -0.91
CA SER A 141 2.21 24.04 -0.66
C SER A 141 2.90 25.41 -0.51
N ARG A 142 2.40 26.45 -1.18
CA ARG A 142 2.93 27.83 -1.06
C ARG A 142 2.51 28.49 0.24
N LEU A 143 1.37 28.11 0.78
CA LEU A 143 0.83 28.67 2.02
C LEU A 143 1.43 28.02 3.28
N ILE A 144 2.00 26.83 3.12
CA ILE A 144 2.65 26.09 4.21
C ILE A 144 4.15 26.35 4.15
N THR A 145 4.67 27.05 5.14
CA THR A 145 6.10 27.32 5.24
C THR A 145 6.77 26.40 6.25
N GLY A 146 7.89 25.81 5.87
CA GLY A 146 8.90 25.26 6.80
C GLY A 146 8.78 23.80 7.25
N SER A 147 7.91 22.96 6.68
CA SER A 147 7.90 21.54 7.02
C SER A 147 7.76 20.61 5.82
N ALA A 148 8.42 19.43 5.90
CA ALA A 148 8.29 18.36 4.90
C ALA A 148 6.90 17.68 4.90
N GLN A 149 6.04 18.01 5.87
CA GLN A 149 4.68 17.49 6.02
C GLN A 149 3.66 18.61 5.96
N LEU A 150 2.50 18.32 5.33
CA LEU A 150 1.36 19.23 5.35
C LEU A 150 0.91 19.48 6.79
N ASN A 151 0.72 20.75 7.11
CA ASN A 151 0.05 21.20 8.32
C ASN A 151 -0.66 22.50 7.98
N PHE A 152 -1.94 22.41 7.62
CA PHE A 152 -2.77 23.55 7.23
C PHE A 152 -4.11 23.51 7.94
N GLY A 153 -4.70 24.67 8.09
CA GLY A 153 -6.00 24.85 8.74
C GLY A 153 -6.89 25.79 7.95
N PRO A 154 -8.03 26.20 8.51
CA PRO A 154 -9.01 27.08 7.86
C PRO A 154 -8.43 28.40 7.34
N SER A 155 -7.43 28.98 8.01
CA SER A 155 -6.78 30.24 7.58
C SER A 155 -6.06 30.13 6.24
N HIS A 156 -5.48 28.97 5.95
CA HIS A 156 -4.84 28.69 4.67
C HIS A 156 -5.89 28.44 3.58
N LEU A 157 -6.96 27.70 3.92
CA LEU A 157 -8.04 27.40 2.97
C LEU A 157 -8.77 28.63 2.47
N LYS A 158 -8.89 29.66 3.31
CA LYS A 158 -9.48 30.97 2.91
C LYS A 158 -8.76 31.64 1.74
N GLN A 159 -7.52 31.27 1.46
CA GLN A 159 -6.69 31.85 0.39
C GLN A 159 -6.69 31.00 -0.89
N ILE A 160 -7.38 29.86 -0.88
CA ILE A 160 -7.44 28.96 -2.03
C ILE A 160 -8.42 29.49 -3.07
N LYS A 161 -8.00 29.46 -4.32
CA LYS A 161 -8.82 29.76 -5.49
C LYS A 161 -9.23 28.48 -6.20
N VAL A 162 -10.52 28.37 -6.47
CA VAL A 162 -11.13 27.21 -7.14
C VAL A 162 -11.43 27.54 -8.59
N ILE A 163 -11.08 26.68 -9.50
CA ILE A 163 -11.51 26.74 -10.89
C ILE A 163 -12.95 26.24 -10.94
N LEU A 164 -13.87 27.05 -11.40
CA LEU A 164 -15.30 26.80 -11.38
C LEU A 164 -15.88 26.86 -12.80
N PRO A 165 -16.03 25.71 -13.48
CA PRO A 165 -16.76 25.63 -14.75
C PRO A 165 -18.28 25.67 -14.50
N PRO A 166 -19.09 25.84 -15.56
CA PRO A 166 -20.54 25.68 -15.49
C PRO A 166 -20.93 24.32 -14.90
N ARG A 167 -22.07 24.25 -14.22
CA ARG A 167 -22.50 23.06 -13.45
C ARG A 167 -22.64 21.78 -14.29
N ASP A 168 -23.08 21.93 -15.55
CA ASP A 168 -23.18 20.82 -16.50
C ASP A 168 -21.81 20.29 -16.92
N VAL A 169 -20.80 21.18 -17.00
CA VAL A 169 -19.40 20.77 -17.28
C VAL A 169 -18.79 20.07 -16.07
N GLN A 170 -19.05 20.58 -14.83
CA GLN A 170 -18.64 19.89 -13.62
C GLN A 170 -19.13 18.44 -13.58
N LYS A 171 -20.43 18.21 -13.85
CA LYS A 171 -21.03 16.88 -13.91
C LYS A 171 -20.35 15.98 -14.96
N LYS A 172 -20.09 16.50 -16.16
CA LYS A 172 -19.40 15.74 -17.22
C LYS A 172 -17.97 15.36 -16.80
N ILE A 173 -17.26 16.26 -16.13
CA ILE A 173 -15.91 15.99 -15.59
C ILE A 173 -15.98 14.85 -14.58
N VAL A 174 -16.90 14.92 -13.62
CA VAL A 174 -17.10 13.87 -12.60
C VAL A 174 -17.42 12.53 -13.27
N GLU A 175 -18.40 12.48 -14.16
CA GLU A 175 -18.80 11.25 -14.86
C GLU A 175 -17.63 10.57 -15.59
N VAL A 176 -16.77 11.35 -16.26
CA VAL A 176 -15.63 10.80 -16.99
C VAL A 176 -14.56 10.30 -16.03
N LEU A 177 -14.25 11.06 -14.99
CA LEU A 177 -13.23 10.68 -14.02
C LEU A 177 -13.65 9.48 -13.18
N ASP A 178 -14.91 9.42 -12.73
CA ASP A 178 -15.46 8.29 -11.98
C ASP A 178 -15.43 6.98 -12.79
N LYS A 179 -15.78 7.05 -14.08
CA LYS A 179 -15.70 5.88 -14.97
C LYS A 179 -14.28 5.32 -15.05
N VAL A 180 -13.28 6.19 -15.17
CA VAL A 180 -11.88 5.74 -15.27
C VAL A 180 -11.36 5.26 -13.90
N GLU A 181 -11.67 5.95 -12.80
CA GLU A 181 -11.33 5.53 -11.43
C GLU A 181 -11.95 4.16 -11.12
N GLY A 182 -13.22 3.95 -11.47
CA GLY A 182 -13.88 2.65 -11.34
C GLY A 182 -13.26 1.52 -12.19
N LEU A 183 -12.70 1.84 -13.37
CA LEU A 183 -11.94 0.86 -14.17
C LEU A 183 -10.61 0.50 -13.51
N ILE A 184 -9.92 1.49 -12.93
CA ILE A 184 -8.68 1.30 -12.17
C ILE A 184 -8.92 0.39 -10.97
N ASP A 185 -9.98 0.65 -10.20
CA ASP A 185 -10.33 -0.16 -9.02
C ASP A 185 -10.70 -1.60 -9.39
N LYS A 186 -11.51 -1.77 -10.44
CA LYS A 186 -11.82 -3.11 -10.96
C LYS A 186 -10.56 -3.85 -11.40
N LYS A 187 -9.63 -3.17 -12.06
CA LYS A 187 -8.37 -3.78 -12.51
C LYS A 187 -7.50 -4.19 -11.32
N LYS A 188 -7.42 -3.38 -10.27
CA LYS A 188 -6.72 -3.71 -9.01
C LYS A 188 -7.33 -4.95 -8.35
N ALA A 189 -8.65 -4.99 -8.21
CA ALA A 189 -9.36 -6.14 -7.66
C ALA A 189 -9.13 -7.42 -8.49
N GLN A 190 -9.09 -7.33 -9.83
CA GLN A 190 -8.76 -8.47 -10.68
C GLN A 190 -7.33 -8.98 -10.47
N ILE A 191 -6.36 -8.08 -10.29
CA ILE A 191 -4.96 -8.45 -10.01
C ILE A 191 -4.86 -9.17 -8.66
N GLU A 192 -5.54 -8.67 -7.63
CA GLU A 192 -5.61 -9.33 -6.31
C GLU A 192 -6.28 -10.71 -6.40
N ALA A 193 -7.34 -10.84 -7.20
CA ALA A 193 -8.03 -12.11 -7.41
C ALA A 193 -7.13 -13.18 -8.07
N LEU A 194 -6.13 -12.79 -8.88
CA LEU A 194 -5.16 -13.73 -9.44
C LEU A 194 -4.24 -14.33 -8.38
N ASP A 195 -3.87 -13.57 -7.35
CA ASP A 195 -3.08 -14.10 -6.22
C ASP A 195 -3.91 -15.10 -5.40
N GLU A 196 -5.18 -14.80 -5.15
CA GLU A 196 -6.11 -15.73 -4.49
C GLU A 196 -6.39 -16.98 -5.33
N LEU A 197 -6.43 -16.86 -6.66
CA LEU A 197 -6.60 -17.98 -7.57
C LEU A 197 -5.42 -18.97 -7.47
N VAL A 198 -4.17 -18.47 -7.36
CA VAL A 198 -3.00 -19.35 -7.15
C VAL A 198 -3.09 -20.07 -5.82
N LYS A 199 -3.48 -19.40 -4.74
CA LYS A 199 -3.66 -20.02 -3.41
C LYS A 199 -4.77 -21.08 -3.45
N SER A 200 -5.91 -20.77 -4.04
CA SER A 200 -7.05 -21.68 -4.17
C SER A 200 -6.67 -22.92 -4.97
N ARG A 201 -5.93 -22.73 -6.08
CA ARG A 201 -5.44 -23.88 -6.89
C ARG A 201 -4.48 -24.76 -6.12
N PHE A 202 -3.59 -24.16 -5.31
CA PHE A 202 -2.70 -24.95 -4.43
C PHE A 202 -3.52 -25.81 -3.46
N ILE A 203 -4.51 -25.20 -2.78
CA ILE A 203 -5.36 -25.92 -1.82
C ILE A 203 -6.19 -27.01 -2.48
N GLU A 204 -6.71 -26.77 -3.68
CA GLU A 204 -7.43 -27.76 -4.46
C GLU A 204 -6.56 -28.97 -4.83
N MET A 205 -5.33 -28.73 -5.30
CA MET A 205 -4.42 -29.80 -5.75
C MET A 205 -3.75 -30.55 -4.60
N PHE A 206 -3.42 -29.87 -3.51
CA PHE A 206 -2.55 -30.42 -2.45
C PHE A 206 -3.16 -30.40 -1.05
N GLY A 207 -4.30 -29.74 -0.85
CA GLY A 207 -4.85 -29.49 0.47
C GLY A 207 -4.10 -28.40 1.22
N ASN A 208 -4.53 -28.13 2.45
CA ASN A 208 -3.84 -27.20 3.33
C ASN A 208 -2.50 -27.82 3.80
N PRO A 209 -1.33 -27.20 3.55
CA PRO A 209 -0.02 -27.79 3.85
C PRO A 209 0.26 -27.91 5.36
N ILE A 210 -0.47 -27.20 6.23
CA ILE A 210 -0.36 -27.32 7.70
C ILE A 210 -1.02 -28.61 8.14
N THR A 211 -2.30 -28.81 7.80
CA THR A 211 -3.11 -29.96 8.23
C THR A 211 -2.87 -31.21 7.38
N ASN A 212 -2.38 -31.03 6.14
CA ASN A 212 -2.06 -32.11 5.19
C ASN A 212 -3.18 -33.16 5.04
N PRO A 213 -4.38 -32.76 4.65
CA PRO A 213 -5.53 -33.67 4.60
C PRO A 213 -5.37 -34.77 3.55
N MET A 214 -4.51 -34.60 2.56
CA MET A 214 -4.24 -35.58 1.49
C MET A 214 -3.15 -36.57 1.86
N GLY A 215 -2.49 -36.41 3.03
CA GLY A 215 -1.49 -37.37 3.52
C GLY A 215 -0.18 -37.37 2.75
N TRP A 216 0.20 -36.27 2.09
CA TRP A 216 1.48 -36.16 1.41
C TRP A 216 2.64 -36.36 2.38
N GLU A 217 3.76 -36.88 1.87
CA GLU A 217 4.97 -37.00 2.69
C GLU A 217 5.42 -35.64 3.22
N LYS A 218 5.65 -35.54 4.54
CA LYS A 218 6.15 -34.32 5.21
C LYS A 218 7.59 -34.55 5.67
N LEU A 219 8.52 -33.83 5.01
CA LEU A 219 9.95 -33.93 5.31
C LEU A 219 10.51 -32.58 5.77
N ASN A 220 11.60 -32.62 6.51
CA ASN A 220 12.37 -31.43 6.84
C ASN A 220 12.93 -30.81 5.56
N ILE A 221 12.97 -29.46 5.49
CA ILE A 221 13.53 -28.75 4.33
C ILE A 221 14.95 -29.25 4.02
N ASN A 222 15.80 -29.42 5.04
CA ASN A 222 17.19 -29.88 4.85
C ASN A 222 17.35 -31.33 4.41
N SER A 223 16.30 -32.13 4.40
CA SER A 223 16.38 -33.49 3.85
C SER A 223 16.36 -33.52 2.32
N LYS A 224 15.86 -32.45 1.71
CA LYS A 224 15.76 -32.28 0.25
C LYS A 224 16.61 -31.15 -0.29
N PHE A 225 16.89 -30.14 0.53
CA PHE A 225 17.55 -28.90 0.07
C PHE A 225 18.76 -28.56 0.92
N GLU A 226 19.79 -28.01 0.29
CA GLU A 226 20.83 -27.30 0.98
C GLU A 226 20.28 -25.94 1.45
N VAL A 227 20.47 -25.62 2.74
CA VAL A 227 20.06 -24.33 3.33
C VAL A 227 21.28 -23.61 3.86
N ARG A 228 21.52 -22.39 3.34
CA ARG A 228 22.64 -21.51 3.71
C ARG A 228 22.14 -20.21 4.32
N THR A 229 23.07 -19.48 4.92
CA THR A 229 22.88 -18.08 5.32
C THR A 229 23.89 -17.20 4.60
N GLY A 230 23.57 -15.93 4.48
CA GLY A 230 24.50 -14.94 3.96
C GLY A 230 25.40 -14.34 5.04
N SER A 231 26.09 -13.28 4.68
CA SER A 231 26.93 -12.46 5.53
C SER A 231 26.83 -10.98 5.16
N THR A 232 27.24 -10.12 6.07
CA THR A 232 27.33 -8.69 5.80
C THR A 232 28.79 -8.27 5.78
N PRO A 233 29.33 -7.85 4.63
CA PRO A 233 30.66 -7.25 4.56
C PRO A 233 30.80 -6.07 5.50
N ASN A 234 32.00 -5.77 5.94
CA ASN A 234 32.23 -4.70 6.90
C ASN A 234 31.72 -3.36 6.38
N ARG A 235 30.68 -2.81 7.01
CA ARG A 235 30.04 -1.54 6.63
C ARG A 235 30.95 -0.31 6.80
N LYS A 236 32.03 -0.43 7.56
CA LYS A 236 32.99 0.66 7.77
C LYS A 236 33.98 0.81 6.62
N ILE A 237 34.09 -0.19 5.76
CA ILE A 237 34.96 -0.18 4.58
C ILE A 237 34.10 0.27 3.40
N SER A 238 34.21 1.55 3.04
CA SER A 238 33.42 2.16 1.96
C SER A 238 33.67 1.50 0.60
N GLU A 239 34.89 1.06 0.36
CA GLU A 239 35.36 0.39 -0.86
C GLU A 239 34.61 -0.91 -1.13
N TYR A 240 34.04 -1.54 -0.11
CA TYR A 240 33.22 -2.74 -0.26
C TYR A 240 31.85 -2.48 -0.86
N TRP A 241 31.38 -1.22 -0.83
CA TRP A 241 30.01 -0.83 -1.20
C TRP A 241 29.91 0.14 -2.36
N VAL A 242 31.02 0.83 -2.68
CA VAL A 242 31.05 1.82 -3.76
C VAL A 242 31.43 1.14 -5.06
N ASN A 243 30.64 1.35 -6.12
CA ASN A 243 30.83 0.77 -7.44
C ASN A 243 30.84 -0.77 -7.45
N GLY A 244 30.12 -1.40 -6.53
CA GLY A 244 29.92 -2.85 -6.52
C GLY A 244 29.05 -3.31 -7.69
N ASP A 245 29.29 -4.52 -8.16
CA ASP A 245 28.55 -5.19 -9.25
C ASP A 245 27.92 -6.52 -8.85
N ILE A 246 28.26 -7.04 -7.65
CA ILE A 246 27.68 -8.26 -7.10
C ILE A 246 26.43 -7.92 -6.30
N PRO A 247 25.24 -8.37 -6.71
CA PRO A 247 23.99 -8.09 -6.00
C PRO A 247 24.01 -8.63 -4.56
N TRP A 248 23.59 -7.82 -3.58
CA TRP A 248 23.51 -8.18 -2.18
C TRP A 248 22.14 -7.86 -1.61
N VAL A 249 21.35 -8.91 -1.31
CA VAL A 249 19.94 -8.82 -0.90
C VAL A 249 19.82 -8.68 0.61
N LYS A 250 18.96 -7.75 1.04
CA LYS A 250 18.53 -7.56 2.43
C LYS A 250 17.16 -8.20 2.68
N THR A 251 16.88 -8.53 3.94
CA THR A 251 15.55 -9.05 4.33
C THR A 251 14.40 -8.10 4.02
N THR A 252 14.64 -6.78 3.97
CA THR A 252 13.64 -5.77 3.63
C THR A 252 13.16 -5.83 2.16
N GLU A 253 13.93 -6.49 1.31
CA GLU A 253 13.62 -6.70 -0.10
C GLU A 253 12.74 -7.94 -0.33
N LEU A 254 12.57 -8.81 0.69
CA LEU A 254 11.71 -9.99 0.62
C LEU A 254 10.24 -9.56 0.80
N LYS A 255 9.49 -9.57 -0.29
CA LYS A 255 8.08 -9.11 -0.36
C LYS A 255 7.22 -10.08 -1.19
N GLU A 256 7.53 -11.37 -1.13
CA GLU A 256 6.91 -12.44 -1.97
C GLU A 256 7.03 -12.17 -3.48
N ILE A 257 8.13 -11.55 -3.89
CA ILE A 257 8.43 -11.22 -5.28
C ILE A 257 9.64 -11.99 -5.81
N ILE A 258 9.75 -12.04 -7.14
CA ILE A 258 10.97 -12.46 -7.82
C ILE A 258 11.94 -11.28 -7.83
N ILE A 259 13.08 -11.43 -7.15
CA ILE A 259 14.11 -10.40 -7.00
C ILE A 259 14.94 -10.36 -8.29
N LYS A 260 14.71 -9.36 -9.12
CA LYS A 260 15.41 -9.14 -10.40
C LYS A 260 16.55 -8.12 -10.31
N GLN A 261 16.60 -7.34 -9.26
CA GLN A 261 17.61 -6.34 -8.91
C GLN A 261 17.63 -6.16 -7.40
N THR A 262 18.70 -5.61 -6.85
CA THR A 262 18.86 -5.35 -5.43
C THR A 262 19.04 -3.85 -5.17
N GLU A 263 18.76 -3.42 -3.95
CA GLU A 263 19.02 -2.03 -3.54
C GLU A 263 20.51 -1.76 -3.36
N GLU A 264 21.30 -2.76 -3.00
CA GLU A 264 22.72 -2.64 -2.71
C GLU A 264 23.54 -3.68 -3.49
N TYR A 265 24.76 -3.29 -3.82
CA TYR A 265 25.74 -4.13 -4.48
C TYR A 265 27.04 -4.09 -3.70
N ILE A 266 27.82 -5.17 -3.79
CA ILE A 266 29.14 -5.26 -3.18
C ILE A 266 30.21 -5.45 -4.25
N THR A 267 31.43 -5.05 -3.92
CA THR A 267 32.58 -5.25 -4.81
C THR A 267 33.10 -6.69 -4.74
N LYS A 268 33.90 -7.09 -5.72
CA LYS A 268 34.60 -8.37 -5.73
C LYS A 268 35.50 -8.53 -4.49
N GLU A 269 36.17 -7.46 -4.07
CA GLU A 269 36.99 -7.46 -2.86
C GLU A 269 36.14 -7.74 -1.60
N ALA A 270 34.97 -7.12 -1.48
CA ALA A 270 34.06 -7.41 -0.38
C ALA A 270 33.61 -8.87 -0.37
N TYR A 271 33.32 -9.43 -1.55
CA TYR A 271 32.95 -10.84 -1.71
C TYR A 271 34.06 -11.78 -1.29
N ASP A 272 35.30 -11.55 -1.76
CA ASP A 272 36.47 -12.39 -1.48
C ASP A 272 36.90 -12.34 0.01
N ASN A 273 36.71 -11.17 0.66
CA ASN A 273 37.05 -10.96 2.06
C ASN A 273 35.89 -11.28 3.05
N SER A 274 34.79 -11.85 2.56
CA SER A 274 33.62 -12.21 3.36
C SER A 274 33.23 -13.68 3.16
N SER A 275 32.57 -14.29 4.15
CA SER A 275 32.01 -15.65 4.04
C SER A 275 30.69 -15.65 3.24
N LEU A 276 30.69 -15.01 2.06
CA LEU A 276 29.54 -14.93 1.20
C LEU A 276 29.50 -16.07 0.17
N THR A 277 28.31 -16.50 -0.18
CA THR A 277 28.09 -17.42 -1.29
C THR A 277 27.27 -16.69 -2.36
N LEU A 278 27.71 -16.77 -3.60
CA LEU A 278 26.93 -16.28 -4.73
C LEU A 278 25.89 -17.34 -5.11
N LEU A 279 24.67 -17.10 -4.64
CA LEU A 279 23.54 -18.01 -4.79
C LEU A 279 23.03 -18.04 -6.24
N PRO A 280 22.60 -19.20 -6.76
CA PRO A 280 22.05 -19.32 -8.10
C PRO A 280 20.64 -18.69 -8.20
N LYS A 281 20.18 -18.47 -9.45
CA LYS A 281 18.77 -18.16 -9.72
C LYS A 281 17.88 -19.27 -9.14
N ASN A 282 16.63 -18.94 -8.87
CA ASN A 282 15.61 -19.80 -8.28
C ASN A 282 15.88 -20.16 -6.81
N THR A 283 16.96 -19.69 -6.16
CA THR A 283 17.10 -19.81 -4.72
C THR A 283 15.93 -19.10 -4.01
N LEU A 284 15.31 -19.79 -3.05
CA LEU A 284 14.28 -19.18 -2.21
C LEU A 284 14.91 -18.60 -0.95
N LEU A 285 14.49 -17.40 -0.63
CA LEU A 285 14.97 -16.67 0.54
C LEU A 285 13.86 -16.56 1.59
N ILE A 286 14.21 -16.73 2.86
CA ILE A 286 13.30 -16.52 4.00
C ILE A 286 13.95 -15.53 4.97
N ALA A 287 13.24 -14.46 5.33
CA ALA A 287 13.69 -13.52 6.33
C ALA A 287 13.61 -14.13 7.73
N MET A 288 14.75 -14.34 8.37
CA MET A 288 14.82 -14.87 9.74
C MET A 288 14.60 -13.79 10.80
N TYR A 289 14.96 -12.53 10.49
CA TYR A 289 14.85 -11.38 11.38
C TYR A 289 14.06 -10.26 10.71
N GLY A 290 13.45 -9.41 11.52
CA GLY A 290 12.78 -8.20 11.05
C GLY A 290 11.56 -7.84 11.89
N GLN A 291 11.26 -6.53 11.92
CA GLN A 291 10.07 -6.00 12.59
C GLN A 291 8.83 -6.10 11.69
N GLY A 292 7.67 -5.96 12.28
CA GLY A 292 6.41 -5.98 11.56
C GLY A 292 6.19 -7.27 10.77
N LYS A 293 5.96 -7.16 9.47
CA LYS A 293 5.68 -8.30 8.56
C LYS A 293 6.94 -8.97 7.99
N THR A 294 8.15 -8.45 8.22
CA THR A 294 9.38 -8.91 7.53
C THR A 294 9.77 -10.35 7.91
N ARG A 295 9.73 -10.70 9.21
CA ARG A 295 10.08 -12.05 9.64
C ARG A 295 9.14 -13.12 9.07
N GLY A 296 9.69 -14.14 8.48
CA GLY A 296 8.97 -15.20 7.75
C GLY A 296 8.67 -14.87 6.30
N MET A 297 8.88 -13.60 5.90
CA MET A 297 8.66 -13.16 4.51
C MET A 297 9.61 -13.88 3.56
N THR A 298 9.12 -14.20 2.37
CA THR A 298 9.88 -14.95 1.36
C THR A 298 10.18 -14.12 0.12
N GLY A 299 11.16 -14.57 -0.66
CA GLY A 299 11.46 -14.07 -2.01
C GLY A 299 12.14 -15.17 -2.82
N LYS A 300 12.06 -15.06 -4.16
CA LYS A 300 12.77 -15.95 -5.10
C LYS A 300 13.78 -15.15 -5.91
N LEU A 301 15.02 -15.63 -5.99
CA LEU A 301 16.05 -14.99 -6.81
C LEU A 301 15.78 -15.19 -8.30
N GLY A 302 15.60 -14.09 -9.03
CA GLY A 302 15.59 -14.04 -10.50
C GLY A 302 16.96 -13.78 -11.12
N ILE A 303 17.95 -13.45 -10.28
CA ILE A 303 19.36 -13.22 -10.61
C ILE A 303 20.26 -14.02 -9.68
N ARG A 304 21.54 -14.13 -10.00
CA ARG A 304 22.54 -14.59 -9.02
C ARG A 304 22.79 -13.46 -8.03
N ALA A 305 22.79 -13.77 -6.74
CA ALA A 305 22.96 -12.75 -5.70
C ALA A 305 23.60 -13.34 -4.44
N THR A 306 24.17 -12.48 -3.62
CA THR A 306 24.54 -12.77 -2.23
C THR A 306 23.45 -12.22 -1.29
N THR A 307 23.48 -12.60 -0.01
CA THR A 307 22.48 -12.16 0.97
C THR A 307 23.12 -11.76 2.28
N ASN A 308 22.42 -10.99 3.10
CA ASN A 308 22.83 -10.73 4.46
C ASN A 308 22.60 -11.99 5.35
N GLN A 309 23.17 -11.99 6.56
CA GLN A 309 23.08 -13.08 7.53
C GLN A 309 21.63 -13.32 8.05
N ALA A 310 20.73 -12.40 7.84
CA ALA A 310 19.33 -12.49 8.27
C ALA A 310 18.45 -13.25 7.26
N CYS A 311 18.97 -13.62 6.09
CA CYS A 311 18.31 -14.45 5.09
C CYS A 311 18.73 -15.93 5.23
N ALA A 312 17.76 -16.83 5.36
CA ALA A 312 17.97 -18.25 5.06
C ALA A 312 17.71 -18.48 3.58
N SER A 313 18.63 -19.18 2.92
CA SER A 313 18.63 -19.41 1.47
C SER A 313 18.46 -20.90 1.19
N ILE A 314 17.35 -21.30 0.59
CA ILE A 314 17.06 -22.67 0.16
C ILE A 314 17.51 -22.77 -1.31
N LEU A 315 18.57 -23.55 -1.54
CA LEU A 315 19.15 -23.70 -2.87
C LEU A 315 18.28 -24.59 -3.76
N PRO A 316 18.12 -24.26 -5.05
CA PRO A 316 17.40 -25.13 -5.97
C PRO A 316 18.16 -26.47 -6.19
N ASN A 317 17.40 -27.52 -6.51
CA ASN A 317 17.87 -28.79 -6.98
C ASN A 317 17.05 -29.24 -8.21
N ASP A 318 17.38 -30.38 -8.79
CA ASP A 318 16.70 -30.92 -9.96
C ASP A 318 15.55 -31.90 -9.59
N GLU A 319 15.34 -32.18 -8.30
CA GLU A 319 14.34 -33.15 -7.82
C GLU A 319 12.98 -32.49 -7.53
N GLU A 320 12.98 -31.20 -7.14
CA GLU A 320 11.80 -30.52 -6.64
C GLU A 320 11.54 -29.20 -7.40
N ASN A 321 10.28 -28.85 -7.60
CA ASN A 321 9.91 -27.61 -8.30
C ASN A 321 9.93 -26.41 -7.35
N MET A 322 10.84 -25.48 -7.58
CA MET A 322 11.01 -24.31 -6.71
C MET A 322 9.83 -23.34 -6.71
N ASP A 323 9.00 -23.29 -7.76
CA ASP A 323 7.78 -22.50 -7.77
C ASP A 323 6.69 -23.12 -6.90
N PHE A 324 6.57 -24.44 -6.90
CA PHE A 324 5.71 -25.17 -5.97
C PHE A 324 6.15 -24.94 -4.51
N ILE A 325 7.43 -25.16 -4.19
CA ILE A 325 7.98 -24.95 -2.84
C ILE A 325 7.75 -23.49 -2.38
N TRP A 326 8.00 -22.53 -3.25
CA TRP A 326 7.81 -21.12 -2.88
C TRP A 326 6.35 -20.77 -2.57
N ASN A 327 5.40 -21.25 -3.38
CA ASN A 327 3.99 -20.99 -3.11
C ASN A 327 3.50 -21.72 -1.84
N GLN A 328 4.04 -22.91 -1.55
CA GLN A 328 3.80 -23.55 -0.26
C GLN A 328 4.32 -22.70 0.91
N LEU A 329 5.54 -22.18 0.83
CA LEU A 329 6.13 -21.32 1.88
C LEU A 329 5.34 -20.02 2.10
N LYS A 330 4.75 -19.44 1.04
CA LYS A 330 3.84 -18.29 1.18
C LYS A 330 2.60 -18.63 2.00
N LEU A 331 1.99 -19.80 1.75
CA LEU A 331 0.83 -20.26 2.52
C LEU A 331 1.19 -20.57 3.99
N LEU A 332 2.44 -20.92 4.25
CA LEU A 332 2.97 -21.24 5.58
C LEU A 332 3.53 -20.02 6.32
N TYR A 333 3.37 -18.80 5.79
CA TYR A 333 3.96 -17.59 6.35
C TYR A 333 3.68 -17.36 7.84
N GLU A 334 2.43 -17.49 8.27
CA GLU A 334 2.06 -17.29 9.69
C GLU A 334 2.60 -18.41 10.58
N ASP A 335 2.62 -19.66 10.10
CA ASP A 335 3.18 -20.79 10.82
C ASP A 335 4.69 -20.65 11.00
N LEU A 336 5.41 -20.27 9.93
CA LEU A 336 6.84 -19.95 9.98
C LEU A 336 7.14 -18.83 11.00
N ARG A 337 6.36 -17.76 10.99
CA ARG A 337 6.50 -16.66 11.98
C ARG A 337 6.34 -17.14 13.41
N ASN A 338 5.46 -18.11 13.64
CA ASN A 338 5.14 -18.62 14.98
C ASN A 338 6.24 -19.54 15.54
N LEU A 339 7.11 -20.11 14.69
CA LEU A 339 8.24 -20.92 15.14
C LEU A 339 9.22 -20.16 16.07
N GLY A 340 9.31 -18.85 15.92
CA GLY A 340 10.17 -18.00 16.74
C GLY A 340 9.57 -17.59 18.10
N ARG A 341 8.36 -18.01 18.46
CA ARG A 341 7.70 -17.63 19.73
C ARG A 341 8.24 -18.47 20.88
N GLY A 342 9.00 -17.89 21.79
CA GLY A 342 9.52 -18.59 22.99
C GLY A 342 10.64 -17.88 23.74
N GLY A 343 11.06 -16.68 23.32
CA GLY A 343 12.11 -15.90 23.98
C GLY A 343 11.85 -14.40 23.97
N SER A 344 12.70 -13.64 24.64
CA SER A 344 12.62 -12.15 24.69
C SER A 344 12.78 -11.48 23.32
N GLN A 345 13.31 -12.20 22.29
CA GLN A 345 13.29 -11.78 20.89
C GLN A 345 12.89 -12.99 20.01
N PRO A 346 11.67 -12.96 19.45
CA PRO A 346 11.15 -14.07 18.66
C PRO A 346 11.75 -14.07 17.24
N ASN A 347 13.01 -14.42 17.06
CA ASN A 347 13.66 -14.54 15.75
C ASN A 347 13.66 -15.99 15.27
N LEU A 348 13.57 -16.16 13.95
CA LEU A 348 13.89 -17.43 13.30
C LEU A 348 15.41 -17.63 13.27
N ASN A 349 15.85 -18.85 13.09
CA ASN A 349 17.24 -19.18 12.81
C ASN A 349 17.33 -20.29 11.75
N THR A 350 18.51 -20.50 11.23
CA THR A 350 18.75 -21.49 10.16
C THR A 350 18.34 -22.91 10.56
N ASN A 351 18.53 -23.31 11.82
CA ASN A 351 18.18 -24.65 12.27
C ASN A 351 16.65 -24.85 12.30
N LEU A 352 15.88 -23.83 12.72
CA LEU A 352 14.42 -23.86 12.65
C LEU A 352 13.93 -23.99 11.20
N ILE A 353 14.53 -23.27 10.26
CA ILE A 353 14.18 -23.39 8.83
C ILE A 353 14.58 -24.77 8.29
N LYS A 354 15.77 -25.26 8.60
CA LYS A 354 16.24 -26.60 8.20
C LYS A 354 15.33 -27.73 8.67
N SER A 355 14.86 -27.65 9.91
CA SER A 355 14.00 -28.68 10.53
C SER A 355 12.51 -28.47 10.28
N TYR A 356 12.13 -27.38 9.61
CA TYR A 356 10.72 -27.11 9.29
C TYR A 356 10.21 -28.11 8.25
N LYS A 357 9.06 -28.73 8.54
CA LYS A 357 8.48 -29.77 7.71
C LYS A 357 7.49 -29.18 6.70
N ILE A 358 7.71 -29.51 5.44
CA ILE A 358 6.83 -29.15 4.31
C ILE A 358 6.39 -30.40 3.56
N ILE A 359 5.31 -30.32 2.77
CA ILE A 359 4.82 -31.47 1.98
C ILE A 359 5.57 -31.59 0.67
N PHE A 360 5.75 -32.86 0.22
CA PHE A 360 6.40 -33.22 -1.03
C PHE A 360 5.50 -34.16 -1.85
N PRO A 361 4.50 -33.64 -2.57
CA PRO A 361 3.74 -34.41 -3.52
C PRO A 361 4.62 -34.84 -4.73
N PRO A 362 4.17 -35.79 -5.57
CA PRO A 362 4.90 -36.19 -6.77
C PRO A 362 5.30 -35.03 -7.66
N ILE A 363 6.51 -35.08 -8.24
CA ILE A 363 7.09 -34.00 -9.03
C ILE A 363 6.22 -33.59 -10.24
N GLU A 364 5.48 -34.55 -10.81
CA GLU A 364 4.55 -34.27 -11.92
C GLU A 364 3.44 -33.31 -11.51
N LEU A 365 2.89 -33.46 -10.30
CA LEU A 365 1.87 -32.56 -9.76
C LEU A 365 2.45 -31.20 -9.42
N GLN A 366 3.67 -31.16 -8.84
CA GLN A 366 4.39 -29.90 -8.60
C GLN A 366 4.58 -29.12 -9.90
N ASN A 367 5.00 -29.81 -10.98
CA ASN A 367 5.21 -29.20 -12.29
C ASN A 367 3.91 -28.70 -12.90
N GLN A 368 2.81 -29.47 -12.83
CA GLN A 368 1.49 -29.00 -13.29
C GLN A 368 1.04 -27.72 -12.57
N PHE A 369 1.25 -27.66 -11.27
CA PHE A 369 0.96 -26.46 -10.50
C PHE A 369 1.85 -25.28 -10.90
N ALA A 370 3.16 -25.52 -11.08
CA ALA A 370 4.12 -24.50 -11.49
C ALA A 370 3.78 -23.92 -12.88
N GLU A 371 3.38 -24.77 -13.83
CA GLU A 371 2.90 -24.30 -15.14
C GLU A 371 1.67 -23.38 -15.02
N PHE A 372 0.72 -23.76 -14.18
CA PHE A 372 -0.44 -22.90 -13.88
C PHE A 372 -0.01 -21.54 -13.28
N VAL A 373 0.91 -21.55 -12.31
CA VAL A 373 1.45 -20.33 -11.69
C VAL A 373 2.14 -19.42 -12.74
N ILE A 374 2.90 -20.02 -13.67
CA ILE A 374 3.56 -19.27 -14.76
C ILE A 374 2.52 -18.57 -15.64
N GLN A 375 1.43 -19.26 -16.00
CA GLN A 375 0.36 -18.68 -16.83
C GLN A 375 -0.36 -17.53 -16.10
N VAL A 376 -0.68 -17.72 -14.81
CA VAL A 376 -1.30 -16.67 -13.98
C VAL A 376 -0.36 -15.47 -13.83
N ASN A 377 0.93 -15.68 -13.57
CA ASN A 377 1.90 -14.59 -13.46
C ASN A 377 2.08 -13.81 -14.76
N LYS A 378 2.02 -14.48 -15.91
CA LYS A 378 2.04 -13.81 -17.23
C LYS A 378 0.81 -12.91 -17.40
N LEU A 379 -0.38 -13.43 -17.08
CA LEU A 379 -1.62 -12.64 -17.12
C LEU A 379 -1.55 -11.44 -16.15
N LYS A 380 -1.09 -11.67 -14.91
CA LYS A 380 -0.91 -10.63 -13.91
C LYS A 380 -0.01 -9.50 -14.41
N PHE A 381 1.13 -9.84 -15.01
CA PHE A 381 2.07 -8.87 -15.57
C PHE A 381 1.41 -7.98 -16.66
N GLU A 382 0.65 -8.58 -17.58
CA GLU A 382 -0.08 -7.81 -18.60
C GLU A 382 -1.17 -6.91 -18.00
N MET A 383 -1.84 -7.40 -16.94
CA MET A 383 -2.85 -6.61 -16.23
C MET A 383 -2.22 -5.45 -15.45
N GLU A 384 -1.08 -5.63 -14.81
CA GLU A 384 -0.31 -4.57 -14.11
C GLU A 384 0.18 -3.49 -15.10
N LYS A 385 0.64 -3.90 -16.29
CA LYS A 385 1.00 -2.97 -17.36
C LYS A 385 -0.21 -2.16 -17.84
N SER A 386 -1.34 -2.81 -18.03
CA SER A 386 -2.60 -2.14 -18.40
C SER A 386 -3.09 -1.21 -17.29
N LEU A 387 -2.96 -1.59 -16.02
CA LEU A 387 -3.30 -0.75 -14.88
C LEU A 387 -2.48 0.54 -14.88
N LYS A 388 -1.16 0.43 -15.07
CA LYS A 388 -0.29 1.61 -15.16
C LYS A 388 -0.70 2.56 -16.28
N GLN A 389 -1.04 2.03 -17.46
CA GLN A 389 -1.54 2.85 -18.57
C GLN A 389 -2.86 3.57 -18.22
N LEU A 390 -3.79 2.89 -17.51
CA LEU A 390 -5.03 3.50 -17.04
C LEU A 390 -4.76 4.62 -16.03
N GLU A 391 -3.84 4.42 -15.10
CA GLU A 391 -3.45 5.44 -14.11
C GLU A 391 -2.78 6.66 -14.78
N ASP A 392 -1.92 6.44 -15.77
CA ASP A 392 -1.31 7.52 -16.57
C ASP A 392 -2.37 8.29 -17.38
N ASN A 393 -3.31 7.58 -18.00
CA ASN A 393 -4.42 8.18 -18.73
C ASN A 393 -5.35 8.97 -17.81
N PHE A 394 -5.68 8.47 -16.62
CA PHE A 394 -6.46 9.17 -15.62
C PHE A 394 -5.81 10.51 -15.23
N ASN A 395 -4.51 10.49 -14.95
CA ASN A 395 -3.76 11.72 -14.63
C ASN A 395 -3.79 12.72 -15.79
N SER A 396 -3.66 12.26 -17.02
CA SER A 396 -3.74 13.11 -18.22
C SER A 396 -5.15 13.71 -18.39
N LEU A 397 -6.20 12.86 -18.25
CA LEU A 397 -7.60 13.31 -18.33
C LEU A 397 -7.92 14.36 -17.26
N MET A 398 -7.48 14.11 -16.02
CA MET A 398 -7.65 15.05 -14.92
C MET A 398 -7.01 16.41 -15.24
N GLN A 399 -5.78 16.43 -15.77
CA GLN A 399 -5.14 17.69 -16.17
C GLN A 399 -5.88 18.40 -17.28
N LYS A 400 -6.36 17.70 -18.30
CA LYS A 400 -7.12 18.25 -19.42
C LYS A 400 -8.49 18.78 -18.96
N ALA A 401 -9.19 18.05 -18.09
CA ALA A 401 -10.46 18.46 -17.53
C ALA A 401 -10.37 19.82 -16.82
N PHE A 402 -9.40 19.96 -15.92
CA PHE A 402 -9.19 21.19 -15.14
C PHE A 402 -8.47 22.32 -15.90
N LYS A 403 -8.07 22.08 -17.14
CA LYS A 403 -7.61 23.13 -18.08
C LYS A 403 -8.70 23.53 -19.08
N GLY A 404 -9.86 22.88 -19.06
CA GLY A 404 -10.92 23.07 -20.05
C GLY A 404 -10.58 22.58 -21.45
N GLU A 405 -9.68 21.62 -21.56
CA GLU A 405 -9.27 21.00 -22.82
C GLU A 405 -10.12 19.75 -23.15
N LEU A 406 -11.07 19.40 -22.28
CA LEU A 406 -11.86 18.18 -22.41
C LEU A 406 -13.31 18.45 -22.86
N PHE A 407 -13.88 19.61 -22.51
CA PHE A 407 -15.26 20.00 -22.78
C PHE A 407 -15.37 21.45 -23.22
#